data_d086690ffe858974b43058ab1c9d68c2
#
_entry.id   d086690ffe858974b43058ab1c9d68c2
#
_cell.length_a   1.000
_cell.length_b   1.000
_cell.length_c   1.000
_cell.angle_alpha   90.00
_cell.angle_beta   90.00
_cell.angle_gamma   90.00
#
_symmetry.space_group_name_H-M   'P 1'
#
loop_
_entity.id
_entity.type
_entity.pdbx_description
1 polymer ?
#
loop_
_entity_poly.entity_id
_entity_poly.type
_entity_poly.pdbx_seq_one_letter_code
_entity_poly.pdbx_strand_id
1 'polypeptide(L)'
;MTKESKLFCYVHPDRETLLRCNQCERPICNQCAILTPTGYRCKECIHSQQKIFETAQNSDLVIAPILAAIIAIIGSFFSLYLGFFTLFLAPFIGLVIMGVSRWVTQKRRSVLLIRLITGAALLGSLPLLIISILRLLSAFQTGAGLSLVGLLPLIWQAAYTFLITSSVYYQLAGIRIG
;
A
#
# COMPACT_ATOMS: atom_id res chain seq x y z
N MET A 1 -10.17 -51.35 -25.20
CA MET A 1 -10.99 -50.67 -24.19
C MET A 1 -10.04 -50.21 -23.09
N THR A 2 -9.59 -49.00 -23.17
CA THR A 2 -8.73 -48.37 -22.16
C THR A 2 -9.58 -48.09 -20.93
N LYS A 3 -9.25 -48.70 -19.78
CA LYS A 3 -9.82 -48.43 -18.49
C LYS A 3 -9.55 -46.94 -18.20
N GLU A 4 -10.58 -46.08 -18.33
CA GLU A 4 -10.50 -44.70 -17.81
C GLU A 4 -10.32 -44.81 -16.30
N SER A 5 -9.13 -44.49 -15.83
CA SER A 5 -8.85 -44.41 -14.41
C SER A 5 -9.60 -43.21 -13.87
N LYS A 6 -10.66 -43.45 -13.11
CA LYS A 6 -11.38 -42.41 -12.39
C LYS A 6 -10.42 -41.65 -11.47
N LEU A 7 -10.21 -40.39 -11.72
CA LEU A 7 -9.36 -39.52 -10.91
C LEU A 7 -10.21 -38.78 -9.89
N PHE A 8 -9.77 -38.74 -8.63
CA PHE A 8 -10.42 -38.02 -7.56
C PHE A 8 -9.60 -36.79 -7.16
N CYS A 9 -10.29 -35.73 -6.74
CA CYS A 9 -9.62 -34.51 -6.28
C CYS A 9 -8.73 -34.82 -5.06
N TYR A 10 -7.49 -34.35 -5.05
CA TYR A 10 -6.55 -34.58 -3.95
C TYR A 10 -6.99 -34.01 -2.60
N VAL A 11 -7.87 -32.98 -2.59
CA VAL A 11 -8.45 -32.38 -1.37
C VAL A 11 -9.79 -33.00 -1.02
N HIS A 12 -10.58 -33.42 -2.03
CA HIS A 12 -11.94 -33.94 -1.87
C HIS A 12 -12.01 -35.34 -2.52
N PRO A 13 -11.68 -36.41 -1.78
CA PRO A 13 -11.63 -37.78 -2.33
C PRO A 13 -12.97 -38.28 -2.82
N ASP A 14 -14.08 -37.64 -2.41
CA ASP A 14 -15.44 -38.03 -2.83
C ASP A 14 -15.85 -37.45 -4.20
N ARG A 15 -14.99 -36.60 -4.82
CA ARG A 15 -15.31 -35.92 -6.09
C ARG A 15 -14.45 -36.42 -7.23
N GLU A 16 -15.08 -37.06 -8.19
CA GLU A 16 -14.45 -37.39 -9.46
C GLU A 16 -14.12 -36.10 -10.23
N THR A 17 -12.95 -36.05 -10.86
CA THR A 17 -12.51 -34.92 -11.66
C THR A 17 -11.61 -35.35 -12.81
N LEU A 18 -11.74 -34.64 -13.93
CA LEU A 18 -10.84 -34.74 -15.07
C LEU A 18 -9.83 -33.60 -15.13
N LEU A 19 -10.01 -32.58 -14.24
CA LEU A 19 -9.13 -31.43 -14.21
C LEU A 19 -7.85 -31.74 -13.43
N ARG A 20 -6.72 -31.28 -13.99
CA ARG A 20 -5.40 -31.35 -13.36
C ARG A 20 -4.80 -29.97 -13.21
N CYS A 21 -4.03 -29.79 -12.16
CA CYS A 21 -3.25 -28.58 -11.97
C CYS A 21 -2.13 -28.51 -13.02
N ASN A 22 -2.05 -27.41 -13.75
CA ASN A 22 -1.02 -27.21 -14.79
C ASN A 22 0.42 -27.11 -14.24
N GLN A 23 0.61 -27.00 -12.92
CA GLN A 23 1.93 -26.87 -12.31
C GLN A 23 2.39 -28.11 -11.55
N CYS A 24 1.51 -28.76 -10.78
CA CYS A 24 1.85 -29.93 -9.97
C CYS A 24 1.16 -31.24 -10.46
N GLU A 25 0.37 -31.15 -11.53
CA GLU A 25 -0.35 -32.25 -12.20
C GLU A 25 -1.34 -33.01 -11.31
N ARG A 26 -1.55 -32.61 -10.06
CA ARG A 26 -2.51 -33.26 -9.17
C ARG A 26 -3.94 -33.03 -9.66
N PRO A 27 -4.82 -34.04 -9.53
CA PRO A 27 -6.23 -33.90 -9.89
C PRO A 27 -6.94 -32.94 -8.94
N ILE A 28 -7.71 -32.00 -9.50
CA ILE A 28 -8.39 -30.92 -8.75
C ILE A 28 -9.84 -30.80 -9.21
N CYS A 29 -10.78 -30.68 -8.29
CA CYS A 29 -12.19 -30.41 -8.62
C CYS A 29 -12.42 -28.92 -8.94
N ASN A 30 -13.57 -28.59 -9.52
CA ASN A 30 -13.95 -27.22 -9.88
C ASN A 30 -13.88 -26.22 -8.73
N GLN A 31 -14.07 -26.65 -7.47
CA GLN A 31 -13.95 -25.77 -6.30
C GLN A 31 -12.51 -25.52 -5.87
N CYS A 32 -11.59 -26.42 -6.21
CA CYS A 32 -10.16 -26.29 -5.92
C CYS A 32 -9.38 -25.69 -7.08
N ALA A 33 -9.96 -25.69 -8.29
CA ALA A 33 -9.36 -25.14 -9.50
C ALA A 33 -9.58 -23.64 -9.58
N ILE A 34 -8.50 -22.89 -9.81
CA ILE A 34 -8.53 -21.46 -10.11
C ILE A 34 -8.08 -21.28 -11.55
N LEU A 35 -8.91 -20.63 -12.35
CA LEU A 35 -8.58 -20.32 -13.75
C LEU A 35 -7.52 -19.20 -13.79
N THR A 36 -6.42 -19.50 -14.46
CA THR A 36 -5.34 -18.56 -14.75
C THR A 36 -5.17 -18.43 -16.26
N PRO A 37 -4.53 -17.38 -16.77
CA PRO A 37 -4.27 -17.24 -18.22
C PRO A 37 -3.52 -18.44 -18.83
N THR A 38 -2.82 -19.22 -18.00
CA THR A 38 -2.05 -20.41 -18.41
C THR A 38 -2.76 -21.73 -18.14
N GLY A 39 -4.04 -21.72 -17.71
CA GLY A 39 -4.84 -22.90 -17.41
C GLY A 39 -5.27 -23.02 -15.95
N TYR A 40 -5.79 -24.19 -15.55
CA TYR A 40 -6.25 -24.42 -14.18
C TYR A 40 -5.09 -24.72 -13.23
N ARG A 41 -5.08 -24.06 -12.08
CA ARG A 41 -4.09 -24.26 -11.00
C ARG A 41 -4.76 -24.52 -9.66
N CYS A 42 -4.12 -25.33 -8.81
CA CYS A 42 -4.58 -25.52 -7.44
C CYS A 42 -4.28 -24.32 -6.56
N LYS A 43 -5.04 -24.15 -5.48
CA LYS A 43 -4.86 -23.05 -4.50
C LYS A 43 -3.44 -23.03 -3.90
N GLU A 44 -2.85 -24.20 -3.64
CA GLU A 44 -1.49 -24.32 -3.09
C GLU A 44 -0.42 -23.79 -4.05
N CYS A 45 -0.52 -24.13 -5.34
CA CYS A 45 0.43 -23.64 -6.34
C CYS A 45 0.33 -22.13 -6.54
N ILE A 46 -0.88 -21.56 -6.46
CA ILE A 46 -1.06 -20.10 -6.53
C ILE A 46 -0.48 -19.44 -5.28
N HIS A 47 -0.73 -20.01 -4.09
CA HIS A 47 -0.19 -19.47 -2.83
C HIS A 47 1.34 -19.55 -2.77
N SER A 48 1.93 -20.62 -3.26
CA SER A 48 3.39 -20.75 -3.34
C SER A 48 4.01 -19.73 -4.30
N GLN A 49 3.36 -19.47 -5.44
CA GLN A 49 3.80 -18.42 -6.35
C GLN A 49 3.69 -17.02 -5.72
N GLN A 50 2.61 -16.72 -5.00
CA GLN A 50 2.47 -15.44 -4.30
C GLN A 50 3.59 -15.21 -3.28
N LYS A 51 3.98 -16.25 -2.53
CA LYS A 51 5.10 -16.19 -1.58
C LYS A 51 6.46 -15.90 -2.24
N ILE A 52 6.68 -16.34 -3.46
CA ILE A 52 7.93 -16.05 -4.21
C ILE A 52 8.04 -14.56 -4.54
N PHE A 53 6.91 -13.86 -4.70
CA PHE A 53 6.88 -12.42 -4.94
C PHE A 53 6.93 -11.57 -3.66
N GLU A 54 6.72 -12.17 -2.49
CA GLU A 54 6.86 -11.50 -1.19
C GLU A 54 8.28 -11.70 -0.66
N THR A 55 9.22 -10.89 -1.16
CA THR A 55 10.64 -11.00 -0.83
C THR A 55 11.09 -10.03 0.28
N ALA A 56 10.18 -9.27 0.87
CA ALA A 56 10.51 -8.31 1.92
C ALA A 56 11.08 -9.02 3.17
N GLN A 57 12.21 -8.53 3.67
CA GLN A 57 12.79 -8.97 4.95
C GLN A 57 12.14 -8.22 6.12
N ASN A 58 12.21 -8.79 7.32
CA ASN A 58 11.67 -8.14 8.53
C ASN A 58 12.33 -6.77 8.80
N SER A 59 13.60 -6.61 8.47
CA SER A 59 14.31 -5.32 8.54
C SER A 59 13.70 -4.26 7.63
N ASP A 60 13.29 -4.65 6.41
CA ASP A 60 12.70 -3.73 5.44
C ASP A 60 11.33 -3.20 5.93
N LEU A 61 10.57 -4.05 6.65
CA LEU A 61 9.27 -3.72 7.22
C LEU A 61 9.34 -2.68 8.35
N VAL A 62 10.51 -2.49 8.95
CA VAL A 62 10.72 -1.51 10.02
C VAL A 62 11.43 -0.27 9.50
N ILE A 63 12.53 -0.43 8.76
CA ILE A 63 13.39 0.69 8.34
C ILE A 63 12.67 1.58 7.31
N ALA A 64 12.03 0.99 6.30
CA ALA A 64 11.39 1.77 5.24
C ALA A 64 10.22 2.64 5.75
N PRO A 65 9.30 2.15 6.61
CA PRO A 65 8.26 2.99 7.19
C PRO A 65 8.79 4.11 8.09
N ILE A 66 9.82 3.85 8.89
CA ILE A 66 10.42 4.87 9.75
C ILE A 66 11.00 6.02 8.89
N LEU A 67 11.74 5.70 7.84
CA LEU A 67 12.26 6.71 6.92
C LEU A 67 11.15 7.49 6.22
N ALA A 68 10.09 6.80 5.79
CA ALA A 68 8.92 7.43 5.19
C ALA A 68 8.24 8.42 6.16
N ALA A 69 8.09 8.04 7.43
CA ALA A 69 7.53 8.92 8.46
C ALA A 69 8.39 10.17 8.68
N ILE A 70 9.71 10.02 8.79
CA ILE A 70 10.65 11.15 8.97
C ILE A 70 10.56 12.11 7.78
N ILE A 71 10.59 11.60 6.55
CA ILE A 71 10.50 12.43 5.34
C ILE A 71 9.14 13.13 5.29
N ALA A 72 8.04 12.44 5.66
CA ALA A 72 6.71 13.03 5.70
C ALA A 72 6.59 14.16 6.74
N ILE A 73 7.21 14.01 7.93
CA ILE A 73 7.28 15.06 8.96
C ILE A 73 8.01 16.28 8.43
N ILE A 74 9.17 16.11 7.83
CA ILE A 74 9.96 17.19 7.24
C ILE A 74 9.14 17.94 6.18
N GLY A 75 8.51 17.20 5.27
CA GLY A 75 7.67 17.77 4.23
C GLY A 75 6.45 18.51 4.77
N SER A 76 5.84 17.98 5.82
CA SER A 76 4.72 18.61 6.53
C SER A 76 5.13 19.96 7.15
N PHE A 77 6.35 20.05 7.67
CA PHE A 77 6.89 21.30 8.18
C PHE A 77 7.06 22.35 7.07
N PHE A 78 7.61 21.97 5.92
CA PHE A 78 7.73 22.87 4.76
C PHE A 78 6.37 23.32 4.22
N SER A 79 5.36 22.47 4.27
CA SER A 79 3.99 22.78 3.84
C SER A 79 3.39 24.00 4.56
N LEU A 80 3.76 24.26 5.83
CA LEU A 80 3.28 25.41 6.59
C LEU A 80 3.75 26.76 6.02
N TYR A 81 4.91 26.77 5.37
CA TYR A 81 5.51 28.01 4.82
C TYR A 81 5.18 28.20 3.34
N LEU A 82 4.98 27.13 2.61
CA LEU A 82 4.82 27.13 1.15
C LEU A 82 3.39 27.42 0.68
N GLY A 83 2.38 27.26 1.55
CA GLY A 83 0.98 27.53 1.21
C GLY A 83 0.55 26.82 -0.08
N PHE A 84 0.20 27.56 -1.12
CA PHE A 84 -0.25 27.02 -2.42
C PHE A 84 0.76 26.04 -3.07
N PHE A 85 2.04 26.29 -2.92
CA PHE A 85 3.09 25.38 -3.46
C PHE A 85 3.09 23.99 -2.83
N THR A 86 2.36 23.79 -1.75
CA THR A 86 2.16 22.45 -1.15
C THR A 86 1.58 21.43 -2.14
N LEU A 87 0.77 21.89 -3.12
CA LEU A 87 0.21 21.03 -4.16
C LEU A 87 1.30 20.35 -5.02
N PHE A 88 2.40 21.04 -5.25
CA PHE A 88 3.55 20.51 -5.99
C PHE A 88 4.53 19.77 -5.07
N LEU A 89 4.70 20.25 -3.85
CA LEU A 89 5.60 19.71 -2.86
C LEU A 89 5.19 18.29 -2.47
N ALA A 90 3.90 18.04 -2.22
CA ALA A 90 3.41 16.74 -1.75
C ALA A 90 3.72 15.58 -2.71
N PRO A 91 3.43 15.63 -4.03
CA PRO A 91 3.81 14.56 -4.95
C PRO A 91 5.32 14.42 -5.10
N PHE A 92 6.09 15.52 -5.02
CA PHE A 92 7.55 15.47 -5.04
C PHE A 92 8.12 14.71 -3.84
N ILE A 93 7.62 14.99 -2.63
CA ILE A 93 7.99 14.24 -1.42
C ILE A 93 7.58 12.77 -1.54
N GLY A 94 6.42 12.48 -2.13
CA GLY A 94 6.01 11.12 -2.45
C GLY A 94 7.04 10.37 -3.32
N LEU A 95 7.59 11.03 -4.35
CA LEU A 95 8.67 10.48 -5.19
C LEU A 95 9.94 10.21 -4.38
N VAL A 96 10.31 11.11 -3.48
CA VAL A 96 11.47 10.93 -2.60
C VAL A 96 11.27 9.73 -1.68
N ILE A 97 10.09 9.60 -1.04
CA ILE A 97 9.74 8.45 -0.19
C ILE A 97 9.84 7.15 -1.00
N MET A 98 9.28 7.14 -2.22
CA MET A 98 9.36 5.98 -3.10
C MET A 98 10.81 5.62 -3.45
N GLY A 99 11.62 6.61 -3.81
CA GLY A 99 13.04 6.43 -4.17
C GLY A 99 13.84 5.85 -3.00
N VAL A 100 13.72 6.45 -1.82
CA VAL A 100 14.40 6.01 -0.60
C VAL A 100 13.92 4.60 -0.19
N SER A 101 12.62 4.36 -0.22
CA SER A 101 12.06 3.04 0.09
C SER A 101 12.61 1.96 -0.84
N ARG A 102 12.66 2.21 -2.16
CA ARG A 102 13.21 1.27 -3.15
C ARG A 102 14.70 1.02 -2.97
N TRP A 103 15.45 2.05 -2.58
CA TRP A 103 16.89 1.94 -2.33
C TRP A 103 17.15 1.07 -1.09
N VAL A 104 16.45 1.33 0.00
CA VAL A 104 16.59 0.59 1.27
C VAL A 104 16.14 -0.86 1.11
N THR A 105 15.00 -1.11 0.46
CA THR A 105 14.43 -2.45 0.30
C THR A 105 15.05 -3.23 -0.87
N GLN A 106 16.10 -2.68 -1.53
CA GLN A 106 16.75 -3.33 -2.67
C GLN A 106 15.74 -3.82 -3.74
N LYS A 107 14.70 -3.03 -4.00
CA LYS A 107 13.60 -3.33 -4.93
C LYS A 107 12.73 -4.54 -4.54
N ARG A 108 12.87 -5.05 -3.33
CA ARG A 108 11.97 -6.09 -2.81
C ARG A 108 10.56 -5.54 -2.68
N ARG A 109 9.56 -6.36 -2.97
CA ARG A 109 8.16 -5.93 -2.95
C ARG A 109 7.36 -6.83 -2.02
N SER A 110 6.46 -6.22 -1.24
CA SER A 110 5.42 -6.90 -0.48
C SER A 110 4.23 -5.97 -0.36
N VAL A 111 3.03 -6.52 -0.42
CA VAL A 111 1.79 -5.75 -0.21
C VAL A 111 1.76 -5.14 1.19
N LEU A 112 2.27 -5.88 2.18
CA LEU A 112 2.39 -5.41 3.55
C LEU A 112 3.33 -4.20 3.66
N LEU A 113 4.48 -4.24 2.99
CA LEU A 113 5.45 -3.16 2.95
C LEU A 113 4.84 -1.86 2.40
N ILE A 114 4.08 -1.95 1.30
CA ILE A 114 3.41 -0.80 0.69
C ILE A 114 2.43 -0.17 1.69
N ARG A 115 1.61 -0.98 2.37
CA ARG A 115 0.65 -0.52 3.38
C ARG A 115 1.34 0.15 4.56
N LEU A 116 2.44 -0.43 5.06
CA LEU A 116 3.21 0.12 6.17
C LEU A 116 3.86 1.46 5.82
N ILE A 117 4.48 1.59 4.63
CA ILE A 117 5.08 2.84 4.18
C ILE A 117 4.01 3.92 4.01
N THR A 118 2.88 3.60 3.39
CA THR A 118 1.77 4.55 3.20
C THR A 118 1.17 4.97 4.55
N GLY A 119 0.95 4.03 5.46
CA GLY A 119 0.48 4.31 6.81
C GLY A 119 1.46 5.16 7.61
N ALA A 120 2.76 4.90 7.49
CA ALA A 120 3.81 5.68 8.14
C ALA A 120 3.90 7.11 7.59
N ALA A 121 3.73 7.30 6.27
CA ALA A 121 3.68 8.63 5.67
C ALA A 121 2.46 9.43 6.16
N LEU A 122 1.30 8.76 6.29
CA LEU A 122 0.10 9.35 6.90
C LEU A 122 0.36 9.74 8.36
N LEU A 123 0.84 8.81 9.18
CA LEU A 123 1.14 9.06 10.60
C LEU A 123 2.18 10.17 10.78
N GLY A 124 3.18 10.26 9.89
CA GLY A 124 4.19 11.32 9.92
C GLY A 124 3.63 12.71 9.60
N SER A 125 2.58 12.80 8.78
CA SER A 125 1.94 14.08 8.44
C SER A 125 0.89 14.53 9.48
N LEU A 126 0.35 13.62 10.31
CA LEU A 126 -0.71 13.91 11.29
C LEU A 126 -0.31 14.89 12.40
N PRO A 127 0.89 14.87 13.01
CA PRO A 127 1.21 15.72 14.16
C PRO A 127 1.01 17.22 13.88
N LEU A 128 1.45 17.70 12.72
CA LEU A 128 1.30 19.09 12.35
C LEU A 128 -0.15 19.44 11.97
N LEU A 129 -0.89 18.50 11.41
CA LEU A 129 -2.32 18.66 11.16
C LEU A 129 -3.09 18.79 12.49
N ILE A 130 -2.79 17.96 13.48
CA ILE A 130 -3.38 18.01 14.82
C ILE A 130 -3.06 19.37 15.49
N ILE A 131 -1.81 19.82 15.41
CA ILE A 131 -1.40 21.13 15.94
C ILE A 131 -2.19 22.26 15.26
N SER A 132 -2.41 22.18 13.96
CA SER A 132 -3.20 23.18 13.21
C SER A 132 -4.66 23.20 13.65
N ILE A 133 -5.25 22.04 13.92
CA ILE A 133 -6.62 21.92 14.47
C ILE A 133 -6.68 22.52 15.88
N LEU A 134 -5.72 22.18 16.75
CA LEU A 134 -5.67 22.71 18.12
C LEU A 134 -5.52 24.23 18.15
N ARG A 135 -4.71 24.82 17.27
CA ARG A 135 -4.58 26.28 17.11
C ARG A 135 -5.91 26.92 16.69
N LEU A 136 -6.64 26.28 15.76
CA LEU A 136 -7.94 26.78 15.35
C LEU A 136 -8.95 26.74 16.51
N LEU A 137 -8.99 25.64 17.27
CA LEU A 137 -9.86 25.52 18.45
C LEU A 137 -9.54 26.55 19.51
N SER A 138 -8.24 26.83 19.79
CA SER A 138 -7.85 27.86 20.74
C SER A 138 -8.26 29.26 20.29
N ALA A 139 -8.19 29.57 18.98
CA ALA A 139 -8.66 30.84 18.43
C ALA A 139 -10.17 31.03 18.62
N PHE A 140 -10.95 29.96 18.55
CA PHE A 140 -12.38 29.99 18.88
C PHE A 140 -12.65 30.33 20.34
N GLN A 141 -11.90 29.75 21.27
CA GLN A 141 -12.06 29.99 22.72
C GLN A 141 -11.70 31.42 23.11
N THR A 142 -10.74 32.02 22.41
CA THR A 142 -10.30 33.42 22.68
C THR A 142 -11.19 34.49 22.01
N GLY A 143 -12.29 34.08 21.34
CA GLY A 143 -13.21 35.02 20.69
C GLY A 143 -12.65 35.69 19.41
N ALA A 144 -11.51 35.23 18.91
CA ALA A 144 -10.87 35.81 17.71
C ALA A 144 -11.65 35.54 16.40
N GLY A 145 -12.73 34.75 16.47
CA GLY A 145 -13.57 34.44 15.33
C GLY A 145 -12.89 33.59 14.25
N LEU A 146 -13.69 33.06 13.33
CA LEU A 146 -13.21 32.38 12.14
C LEU A 146 -12.69 33.38 11.12
N SER A 147 -11.37 33.63 11.11
CA SER A 147 -10.74 34.37 10.03
C SER A 147 -10.28 33.42 8.94
N LEU A 148 -10.45 33.80 7.66
CA LEU A 148 -9.93 33.04 6.51
C LEU A 148 -8.43 32.78 6.65
N VAL A 149 -7.67 33.76 7.21
CA VAL A 149 -6.24 33.63 7.42
C VAL A 149 -5.91 32.53 8.44
N GLY A 150 -6.75 32.32 9.46
CA GLY A 150 -6.59 31.26 10.46
C GLY A 150 -6.92 29.86 9.90
N LEU A 151 -7.78 29.78 8.87
CA LEU A 151 -8.16 28.52 8.22
C LEU A 151 -7.13 28.04 7.18
N LEU A 152 -6.41 28.96 6.55
CA LEU A 152 -5.45 28.65 5.48
C LEU A 152 -4.41 27.59 5.88
N PRO A 153 -3.72 27.65 7.03
CA PRO A 153 -2.74 26.64 7.43
C PRO A 153 -3.36 25.25 7.56
N LEU A 154 -4.60 25.18 8.06
CA LEU A 154 -5.31 23.90 8.20
C LEU A 154 -5.66 23.30 6.84
N ILE A 155 -6.14 24.14 5.91
CA ILE A 155 -6.49 23.71 4.54
C ILE A 155 -5.25 23.14 3.84
N TRP A 156 -4.12 23.86 3.89
CA TRP A 156 -2.88 23.41 3.25
C TRP A 156 -2.31 22.16 3.89
N GLN A 157 -2.41 22.04 5.21
CA GLN A 157 -1.95 20.87 5.92
C GLN A 157 -2.82 19.64 5.64
N ALA A 158 -4.14 19.80 5.56
CA ALA A 158 -5.05 18.74 5.17
C ALA A 158 -4.81 18.29 3.71
N ALA A 159 -4.64 19.26 2.79
CA ALA A 159 -4.29 18.99 1.41
C ALA A 159 -2.96 18.23 1.30
N TYR A 160 -1.93 18.63 2.06
CA TYR A 160 -0.65 17.93 2.10
C TYR A 160 -0.81 16.48 2.55
N THR A 161 -1.49 16.24 3.68
CA THR A 161 -1.71 14.90 4.23
C THR A 161 -2.43 13.99 3.23
N PHE A 162 -3.46 14.50 2.57
CA PHE A 162 -4.20 13.76 1.56
C PHE A 162 -3.35 13.44 0.33
N LEU A 163 -2.66 14.45 -0.21
CA LEU A 163 -1.87 14.32 -1.42
C LEU A 163 -0.65 13.42 -1.23
N ILE A 164 0.07 13.54 -0.10
CA ILE A 164 1.24 12.70 0.15
C ILE A 164 0.84 11.24 0.31
N THR A 165 -0.23 10.96 1.07
CA THR A 165 -0.71 9.59 1.29
C THR A 165 -1.15 8.96 -0.02
N SER A 166 -1.94 9.68 -0.82
CA SER A 166 -2.40 9.25 -2.13
C SER A 166 -1.23 9.02 -3.09
N SER A 167 -0.29 9.99 -3.18
CA SER A 167 0.87 9.92 -4.05
C SER A 167 1.77 8.72 -3.72
N VAL A 168 2.10 8.51 -2.44
CA VAL A 168 2.92 7.38 -1.97
C VAL A 168 2.23 6.06 -2.30
N TYR A 169 0.92 5.94 -2.04
CA TYR A 169 0.17 4.74 -2.35
C TYR A 169 0.20 4.41 -3.85
N TYR A 170 -0.15 5.36 -4.72
CA TYR A 170 -0.19 5.14 -6.17
C TYR A 170 1.20 4.83 -6.75
N GLN A 171 2.23 5.49 -6.27
CA GLN A 171 3.60 5.28 -6.75
C GLN A 171 4.17 3.92 -6.32
N LEU A 172 3.86 3.45 -5.12
CA LEU A 172 4.32 2.15 -4.62
C LEU A 172 3.47 0.99 -5.14
N ALA A 173 2.15 1.15 -5.21
CA ALA A 173 1.24 0.13 -5.72
C ALA A 173 1.48 -0.16 -7.21
N GLY A 174 2.03 0.82 -7.94
CA GLY A 174 2.24 0.74 -9.39
C GLY A 174 0.89 0.64 -10.08
N ILE A 175 0.37 1.74 -10.64
CA ILE A 175 -0.83 1.69 -11.45
C ILE A 175 -0.53 0.76 -12.64
N ARG A 176 -1.06 -0.46 -12.61
CA ARG A 176 -1.22 -1.25 -13.81
C ARG A 176 -2.40 -0.64 -14.55
N ILE A 177 -2.13 0.37 -15.34
CA ILE A 177 -3.03 0.77 -16.41
C ILE A 177 -2.89 -0.35 -17.46
N GLY A 178 -3.76 -1.34 -17.35
CA GLY A 178 -3.93 -2.40 -18.34
C GLY A 178 -4.93 -1.98 -19.38
#